data_844f5b4d9050e545f23d5ffa53481586
#
_entry.id   844f5b4d9050e545f23d5ffa53481586
#
_cell.length_a   1.000
_cell.length_b   1.000
_cell.length_c   1.000
_cell.angle_alpha   90.00
_cell.angle_beta   90.00
_cell.angle_gamma   90.00
#
_symmetry.space_group_name_H-M   'P 1'
#
loop_
_entity.id
_entity.type
_entity.pdbx_description
1 polymer ?
#
loop_
_entity_poly.entity_id
_entity_poly.type
_entity_poly.pdbx_seq_one_letter_code
_entity_poly.pdbx_strand_id
1 'polypeptide(L)'
;MTMRRVALTMAGLSLVAAAAVPVTAGATKPKPESFRSAGKAAAKLPTTAAQAATAACGVSVGAVNATGTAGGYDITATKPPTVAALDQYKLFGVRASSTWYLESSGSNDAFYGMVLQGGNLYAAVSSYTGTATTPTVRATKLGSGWSGFNQITDSNYVYGAKQHYFLYGLHANGSLYRYTVSTAARSYGSAPGFSSVKAMTLIAETATYDTLLVTTRGGALYTVRVPVTAPMKPIVTLVRASGFGSYESLVAQRCGATSTLLAAFDHDTNLGTIFAVGRATGPTTAIKSYGSFQASFGAKVHFLLTGAYGPQRVGG
;
A
#
# COMPACT_ATOMS: atom_id res chain seq x y z
N MET A 1 -18.46 31.63 -1.87
CA MET A 1 -18.61 30.22 -1.41
C MET A 1 -17.23 29.60 -1.38
N THR A 2 -16.59 29.63 -0.23
CA THR A 2 -15.18 29.29 -0.04
C THR A 2 -15.09 27.76 0.10
N MET A 3 -14.56 27.06 -0.91
CA MET A 3 -14.30 25.64 -0.84
C MET A 3 -13.26 25.35 0.24
N ARG A 4 -13.68 24.73 1.32
CA ARG A 4 -12.78 24.16 2.33
C ARG A 4 -12.09 22.96 1.69
N ARG A 5 -10.79 23.12 1.46
CA ARG A 5 -9.88 21.99 1.22
C ARG A 5 -9.97 21.08 2.44
N VAL A 6 -10.49 19.89 2.27
CA VAL A 6 -10.32 18.82 3.26
C VAL A 6 -8.89 18.31 3.06
N ALA A 7 -7.93 19.09 3.57
CA ALA A 7 -6.65 18.51 3.91
C ALA A 7 -6.97 17.48 5.00
N LEU A 8 -6.57 16.23 4.80
CA LEU A 8 -6.51 15.25 5.87
C LEU A 8 -5.41 15.73 6.83
N THR A 9 -5.69 16.79 7.58
CA THR A 9 -4.90 17.13 8.72
C THR A 9 -5.15 15.98 9.68
N MET A 10 -4.18 15.08 9.82
CA MET A 10 -4.01 14.32 11.05
C MET A 10 -3.76 15.38 12.16
N ALA A 11 -4.79 16.15 12.49
CA ALA A 11 -4.79 17.08 13.58
C ALA A 11 -4.75 16.28 14.86
N GLY A 12 -3.57 16.13 15.39
CA GLY A 12 -3.39 15.41 16.64
C GLY A 12 -1.95 15.10 17.01
N LEU A 13 -0.98 15.31 16.10
CA LEU A 13 0.40 15.43 16.54
C LEU A 13 0.70 16.91 16.73
N SER A 14 0.55 17.40 17.97
CA SER A 14 1.16 18.64 18.40
C SER A 14 2.65 18.55 18.13
N LEU A 15 3.12 19.18 17.04
CA LEU A 15 4.52 19.53 16.92
C LEU A 15 4.81 20.49 18.07
N VAL A 16 5.55 20.00 19.05
CA VAL A 16 6.22 20.87 20.02
C VAL A 16 7.16 21.72 19.16
N ALA A 17 6.85 23.01 19.09
CA ALA A 17 7.72 24.01 18.47
C ALA A 17 9.04 24.01 19.24
N ALA A 18 10.04 23.33 18.70
CA ALA A 18 11.42 23.51 19.12
C ALA A 18 11.90 24.86 18.55
N ALA A 19 12.34 25.72 19.47
CA ALA A 19 12.86 27.05 19.17
C ALA A 19 13.87 27.00 18.03
N ALA A 20 13.70 27.92 17.06
CA ALA A 20 14.61 28.11 15.95
C ALA A 20 15.98 28.57 16.47
N VAL A 21 16.96 27.68 16.34
CA VAL A 21 18.38 28.05 16.43
C VAL A 21 18.83 28.38 14.99
N PRO A 22 19.46 29.50 14.71
CA PRO A 22 19.93 29.83 13.35
C PRO A 22 21.04 28.85 12.96
N VAL A 23 20.78 27.98 11.97
CA VAL A 23 21.79 27.09 11.40
C VAL A 23 22.50 27.83 10.30
N THR A 24 23.78 28.16 10.55
CA THR A 24 24.76 28.58 9.54
C THR A 24 24.85 27.53 8.43
N ALA A 25 24.84 28.00 7.18
CA ALA A 25 25.04 27.17 5.99
C ALA A 25 26.36 26.38 6.07
N GLY A 26 26.25 25.08 6.25
CA GLY A 26 27.38 24.16 6.31
C GLY A 26 27.04 22.84 5.67
N ALA A 27 27.81 22.46 4.65
CA ALA A 27 27.98 21.17 3.97
C ALA A 27 26.77 20.21 4.02
N THR A 28 26.17 19.99 2.86
CA THR A 28 25.16 18.93 2.60
C THR A 28 25.73 17.55 2.98
N LYS A 29 25.30 17.02 4.12
CA LYS A 29 25.59 15.64 4.52
C LYS A 29 24.76 14.68 3.67
N PRO A 30 25.30 13.52 3.25
CA PRO A 30 24.53 12.53 2.49
C PRO A 30 23.35 12.04 3.31
N LYS A 31 22.21 11.93 2.66
CA LYS A 31 20.93 11.43 3.22
C LYS A 31 20.98 9.90 3.38
N PRO A 32 20.29 9.30 4.37
CA PRO A 32 20.16 7.83 4.49
C PRO A 32 19.55 7.23 3.21
N GLU A 33 20.20 6.20 2.68
CA GLU A 33 19.84 5.65 1.36
C GLU A 33 18.75 4.56 1.41
N SER A 34 18.46 3.98 2.56
CA SER A 34 17.69 2.74 2.70
C SER A 34 16.26 2.81 2.17
N PHE A 35 15.41 3.67 2.69
CA PHE A 35 14.06 3.86 2.13
C PHE A 35 13.99 4.82 0.95
N ARG A 36 15.07 5.53 0.65
CA ARG A 36 15.16 6.47 -0.47
C ARG A 36 15.44 5.83 -1.80
N SER A 37 16.10 4.69 -1.83
CA SER A 37 16.21 3.93 -3.08
C SER A 37 14.84 3.53 -3.60
N ALA A 38 13.88 3.22 -2.70
CA ALA A 38 12.50 3.00 -3.07
C ALA A 38 11.85 4.20 -3.77
N GLY A 39 12.04 5.41 -3.19
CA GLY A 39 11.54 6.65 -3.80
C GLY A 39 12.30 7.07 -5.06
N LYS A 40 13.60 6.81 -5.15
CA LYS A 40 14.41 7.17 -6.33
C LYS A 40 14.20 6.23 -7.52
N ALA A 41 13.99 4.94 -7.28
CA ALA A 41 13.65 4.02 -8.35
C ALA A 41 12.28 4.34 -8.97
N ALA A 42 11.33 4.82 -8.17
CA ALA A 42 10.03 5.30 -8.64
C ALA A 42 10.09 6.74 -9.22
N ALA A 43 11.03 7.57 -8.78
CA ALA A 43 11.09 8.99 -9.14
C ALA A 43 11.84 9.30 -10.43
N LYS A 44 12.54 8.36 -11.02
CA LYS A 44 13.06 8.49 -12.39
C LYS A 44 11.96 8.13 -13.40
N LEU A 45 10.87 8.89 -13.39
CA LEU A 45 9.98 8.93 -14.54
C LEU A 45 10.78 9.45 -15.74
N PRO A 46 10.84 8.71 -16.85
CA PRO A 46 11.49 9.19 -18.06
C PRO A 46 10.82 10.49 -18.50
N THR A 47 11.62 11.48 -18.83
CA THR A 47 11.15 12.81 -19.26
C THR A 47 10.56 12.81 -20.66
N THR A 48 10.60 11.67 -21.37
CA THR A 48 10.01 11.51 -22.69
C THR A 48 9.19 10.22 -22.80
N ALA A 49 8.15 10.21 -23.64
CA ALA A 49 7.29 9.05 -23.86
C ALA A 49 8.08 7.81 -24.37
N ALA A 50 9.18 8.01 -25.10
CA ALA A 50 10.04 6.92 -25.60
C ALA A 50 10.83 6.26 -24.46
N GLN A 51 11.29 7.02 -23.45
CA GLN A 51 11.98 6.47 -22.28
C GLN A 51 10.99 5.75 -21.35
N ALA A 52 9.72 6.19 -21.28
CA ALA A 52 8.70 5.50 -20.52
C ALA A 52 8.37 4.09 -21.06
N ALA A 53 8.48 3.90 -22.38
CA ALA A 53 8.21 2.61 -23.02
C ALA A 53 9.31 1.57 -22.81
N THR A 54 10.52 1.97 -22.41
CA THR A 54 11.68 1.09 -22.22
C THR A 54 12.03 0.81 -20.76
N ALA A 55 11.53 1.61 -19.83
CA ALA A 55 11.78 1.40 -18.40
C ALA A 55 10.89 0.29 -17.83
N ALA A 56 11.49 -0.70 -17.19
CA ALA A 56 10.73 -1.72 -16.45
C ALA A 56 10.00 -1.08 -15.27
N CYS A 57 8.75 -1.50 -15.03
CA CYS A 57 7.99 -1.06 -13.86
C CYS A 57 8.62 -1.58 -12.56
N GLY A 58 8.52 -0.80 -11.50
CA GLY A 58 8.94 -1.18 -10.15
C GLY A 58 7.80 -1.10 -9.15
N VAL A 59 7.92 -1.87 -8.07
CA VAL A 59 7.06 -1.81 -6.89
C VAL A 59 7.91 -1.85 -5.64
N SER A 60 7.68 -0.91 -4.72
CA SER A 60 8.31 -0.90 -3.40
C SER A 60 7.35 -1.52 -2.39
N VAL A 61 7.80 -2.58 -1.76
CA VAL A 61 7.01 -3.38 -0.83
C VAL A 61 7.59 -3.27 0.56
N GLY A 62 6.81 -2.77 1.50
CA GLY A 62 7.09 -2.90 2.92
C GLY A 62 6.67 -4.27 3.42
N ALA A 63 7.40 -4.81 4.37
CA ALA A 63 7.16 -6.13 4.92
C ALA A 63 7.43 -6.18 6.42
N VAL A 64 6.63 -6.97 7.17
CA VAL A 64 6.82 -7.16 8.62
C VAL A 64 6.71 -8.64 8.95
N ASN A 65 7.66 -9.15 9.72
CA ASN A 65 7.63 -10.53 10.20
C ASN A 65 6.87 -10.67 11.55
N ALA A 66 6.69 -11.91 11.99
CA ALA A 66 5.95 -12.21 13.21
C ALA A 66 6.58 -11.61 14.48
N THR A 67 7.88 -11.33 14.49
CA THR A 67 8.59 -10.73 15.65
C THR A 67 8.54 -9.20 15.65
N GLY A 68 7.91 -8.59 14.64
CA GLY A 68 7.82 -7.13 14.49
C GLY A 68 9.08 -6.50 13.92
N THR A 69 9.90 -7.25 13.17
CA THR A 69 10.95 -6.68 12.35
C THR A 69 10.34 -6.24 11.03
N ALA A 70 10.47 -4.97 10.71
CA ALA A 70 10.07 -4.37 9.44
C ALA A 70 11.27 -4.29 8.49
N GLY A 71 11.00 -4.33 7.20
CA GLY A 71 11.94 -4.20 6.11
C GLY A 71 11.16 -4.14 4.81
N GLY A 72 11.67 -4.71 3.73
CA GLY A 72 10.95 -4.79 2.49
C GLY A 72 11.83 -5.00 1.27
N TYR A 73 11.28 -4.64 0.11
CA TYR A 73 11.90 -4.89 -1.18
C TYR A 73 11.59 -3.78 -2.18
N ASP A 74 12.58 -3.36 -2.94
CA ASP A 74 12.41 -2.69 -4.22
C ASP A 74 12.49 -3.74 -5.34
N ILE A 75 11.41 -3.93 -6.07
CA ILE A 75 11.28 -4.99 -7.07
C ILE A 75 11.08 -4.36 -8.43
N THR A 76 11.94 -4.71 -9.39
CA THR A 76 11.80 -4.29 -10.80
C THR A 76 11.33 -5.48 -11.64
N ALA A 77 10.36 -5.23 -12.52
CA ALA A 77 9.77 -6.24 -13.41
C ALA A 77 10.70 -6.60 -14.59
N THR A 78 11.85 -7.16 -14.27
CA THR A 78 12.76 -7.83 -15.21
C THR A 78 12.43 -9.32 -15.25
N LYS A 79 13.05 -10.09 -16.13
CA LYS A 79 12.84 -11.55 -16.20
C LYS A 79 14.21 -12.26 -16.13
N PRO A 80 14.56 -12.81 -14.96
CA PRO A 80 13.86 -12.86 -13.67
C PRO A 80 13.71 -11.47 -13.04
N PRO A 81 12.83 -11.30 -12.02
CA PRO A 81 12.69 -10.04 -11.29
C PRO A 81 14.00 -9.63 -10.61
N THR A 82 14.36 -8.35 -10.70
CA THR A 82 15.46 -7.79 -9.92
C THR A 82 14.91 -7.30 -8.58
N VAL A 83 15.54 -7.71 -7.49
CA VAL A 83 15.09 -7.41 -6.13
C VAL A 83 16.23 -6.83 -5.31
N ALA A 84 16.00 -5.67 -4.72
CA ALA A 84 16.87 -5.07 -3.72
C ALA A 84 16.15 -5.10 -2.36
N ALA A 85 16.82 -5.65 -1.33
CA ALA A 85 16.27 -5.63 0.02
C ALA A 85 16.37 -4.23 0.61
N LEU A 86 15.37 -3.82 1.37
CA LEU A 86 15.38 -2.61 2.18
C LEU A 86 15.95 -2.92 3.57
N ASP A 87 16.53 -1.91 4.22
CA ASP A 87 17.07 -2.04 5.56
C ASP A 87 16.00 -2.45 6.56
N GLN A 88 16.40 -3.30 7.51
CA GLN A 88 15.52 -3.78 8.55
C GLN A 88 15.59 -2.89 9.80
N TYR A 89 14.45 -2.70 10.42
CA TYR A 89 14.36 -1.99 11.70
C TYR A 89 13.29 -2.61 12.60
N LYS A 90 13.32 -2.27 13.88
CA LYS A 90 12.30 -2.74 14.83
C LYS A 90 11.06 -1.87 14.69
N LEU A 91 9.95 -2.50 14.33
CA LEU A 91 8.61 -1.93 14.39
C LEU A 91 7.93 -2.45 15.68
N PHE A 92 6.76 -2.94 15.59
CA PHE A 92 5.97 -3.67 16.60
C PHE A 92 5.21 -4.79 15.88
N GLY A 93 4.58 -5.70 16.62
CA GLY A 93 3.83 -6.80 16.00
C GLY A 93 2.65 -6.28 15.18
N VAL A 94 2.64 -6.56 13.88
CA VAL A 94 1.59 -6.13 12.93
C VAL A 94 0.91 -7.38 12.36
N ARG A 95 -0.44 -7.40 12.35
CA ARG A 95 -1.24 -8.49 11.76
C ARG A 95 -1.68 -8.20 10.32
N ALA A 96 -1.92 -6.93 10.00
CA ALA A 96 -2.26 -6.45 8.67
C ALA A 96 -1.86 -4.97 8.55
N SER A 97 -1.60 -4.51 7.35
CA SER A 97 -1.20 -3.13 7.06
C SER A 97 -1.91 -2.60 5.82
N SER A 98 -2.21 -1.30 5.81
CA SER A 98 -2.56 -0.54 4.63
C SER A 98 -1.32 -0.12 3.84
N THR A 99 -1.49 0.67 2.77
CA THR A 99 -0.38 1.37 2.10
C THR A 99 0.33 2.31 3.08
N TRP A 100 1.65 2.44 2.94
CA TRP A 100 2.43 3.45 3.65
C TRP A 100 2.90 4.53 2.68
N TYR A 101 2.59 5.75 3.02
CA TYR A 101 2.84 6.93 2.20
C TYR A 101 4.06 7.70 2.72
N LEU A 102 5.01 7.93 1.83
CA LEU A 102 6.21 8.74 2.13
C LEU A 102 5.90 10.22 1.96
N GLU A 103 6.17 10.98 2.99
CA GLU A 103 6.29 12.44 2.94
C GLU A 103 7.72 12.83 3.28
N SER A 104 8.29 13.76 2.50
CA SER A 104 9.64 14.28 2.71
C SER A 104 9.59 15.79 2.95
N SER A 105 10.24 16.25 4.02
CA SER A 105 10.38 17.66 4.35
C SER A 105 11.82 17.98 4.73
N GLY A 106 12.52 18.69 3.88
CA GLY A 106 13.95 18.99 4.06
C GLY A 106 14.79 17.70 4.12
N SER A 107 15.44 17.46 5.26
CA SER A 107 16.23 16.24 5.53
C SER A 107 15.44 15.16 6.27
N ASN A 108 14.14 15.33 6.46
CA ASN A 108 13.31 14.40 7.20
C ASN A 108 12.39 13.66 6.23
N ASP A 109 12.31 12.34 6.42
CA ASP A 109 11.39 11.47 5.71
C ASP A 109 10.48 10.78 6.72
N ALA A 110 9.19 10.67 6.43
CA ALA A 110 8.26 9.95 7.28
C ALA A 110 7.33 9.07 6.42
N PHE A 111 7.18 7.82 6.83
CA PHE A 111 6.21 6.89 6.26
C PHE A 111 5.00 6.79 7.18
N TYR A 112 3.82 6.98 6.63
CA TYR A 112 2.55 6.94 7.33
C TYR A 112 1.69 5.80 6.80
N GLY A 113 1.18 4.96 7.68
CA GLY A 113 0.27 3.88 7.30
C GLY A 113 -0.66 3.51 8.45
N MET A 114 -1.66 2.69 8.15
CA MET A 114 -2.52 2.12 9.17
C MET A 114 -2.19 0.64 9.36
N VAL A 115 -2.18 0.19 10.60
CA VAL A 115 -1.84 -1.18 10.96
C VAL A 115 -2.81 -1.76 11.98
N LEU A 116 -3.02 -3.07 11.89
CA LEU A 116 -3.71 -3.83 12.91
C LEU A 116 -2.68 -4.45 13.86
N GLN A 117 -2.85 -4.17 15.16
CA GLN A 117 -2.08 -4.78 16.23
C GLN A 117 -3.04 -5.30 17.32
N GLY A 118 -2.96 -6.59 17.63
CA GLY A 118 -3.96 -7.20 18.51
C GLY A 118 -5.38 -6.95 17.96
N GLY A 119 -6.28 -6.49 18.79
CA GLY A 119 -7.67 -6.13 18.45
C GLY A 119 -7.88 -4.65 18.11
N ASN A 120 -6.83 -3.90 17.74
CA ASN A 120 -6.92 -2.46 17.53
C ASN A 120 -6.35 -2.03 16.19
N LEU A 121 -6.88 -0.90 15.67
CA LEU A 121 -6.34 -0.16 14.53
C LEU A 121 -5.50 1.01 15.04
N TYR A 122 -4.32 1.19 14.45
CA TYR A 122 -3.41 2.30 14.72
C TYR A 122 -3.04 3.05 13.45
N ALA A 123 -2.89 4.37 13.56
CA ALA A 123 -2.05 5.14 12.65
C ALA A 123 -0.60 4.97 13.09
N ALA A 124 0.25 4.50 12.19
CA ALA A 124 1.67 4.27 12.45
C ALA A 124 2.52 5.21 11.61
N VAL A 125 3.62 5.67 12.19
CA VAL A 125 4.59 6.55 11.55
C VAL A 125 6.00 6.03 11.82
N SER A 126 6.80 5.92 10.77
CA SER A 126 8.25 5.67 10.85
C SER A 126 8.98 6.88 10.31
N SER A 127 9.66 7.64 11.19
CA SER A 127 10.29 8.91 10.85
C SER A 127 11.81 8.80 10.87
N TYR A 128 12.44 9.23 9.77
CA TYR A 128 13.88 9.39 9.64
C TYR A 128 14.24 10.87 9.73
N THR A 129 15.21 11.21 10.56
CA THR A 129 15.64 12.59 10.78
C THR A 129 17.11 12.75 10.40
N GLY A 130 17.41 13.67 9.51
CA GLY A 130 18.79 13.98 9.09
C GLY A 130 19.46 12.77 8.43
N THR A 131 20.49 12.23 9.06
CA THR A 131 21.29 11.08 8.57
C THR A 131 20.97 9.77 9.29
N ALA A 132 19.90 9.73 10.09
CA ALA A 132 19.51 8.52 10.81
C ALA A 132 19.20 7.37 9.84
N THR A 133 19.78 6.20 10.09
CA THR A 133 19.53 4.96 9.33
C THR A 133 18.39 4.14 9.94
N THR A 134 18.07 4.37 11.20
CA THR A 134 16.98 3.73 11.92
C THR A 134 15.89 4.75 12.21
N PRO A 135 14.60 4.47 11.91
CA PRO A 135 13.52 5.41 12.15
C PRO A 135 13.09 5.44 13.62
N THR A 136 12.57 6.59 14.03
CA THR A 136 11.70 6.65 15.20
C THR A 136 10.31 6.17 14.81
N VAL A 137 9.78 5.20 15.55
CA VAL A 137 8.44 4.62 15.28
C VAL A 137 7.45 5.11 16.32
N ARG A 138 6.28 5.56 15.84
CA ARG A 138 5.14 5.94 16.68
C ARG A 138 3.87 5.29 16.18
N ALA A 139 2.94 4.97 17.09
CA ALA A 139 1.63 4.45 16.77
C ALA A 139 0.56 5.13 17.64
N THR A 140 -0.47 5.65 16.98
CA THR A 140 -1.62 6.28 17.64
C THR A 140 -2.86 5.43 17.42
N LYS A 141 -3.53 5.01 18.50
CA LYS A 141 -4.73 4.18 18.40
C LYS A 141 -5.88 4.97 17.78
N LEU A 142 -6.48 4.41 16.71
CA LEU A 142 -7.64 4.96 15.99
C LEU A 142 -8.95 4.27 16.38
N GLY A 143 -8.88 3.07 16.95
CA GLY A 143 -10.07 2.34 17.39
C GLY A 143 -9.78 0.93 17.87
N SER A 144 -10.75 0.32 18.54
CA SER A 144 -10.78 -1.08 18.95
C SER A 144 -11.88 -1.85 18.19
N GLY A 145 -11.99 -3.17 18.45
CA GLY A 145 -12.95 -4.03 17.74
C GLY A 145 -12.45 -4.57 16.41
N TRP A 146 -11.13 -4.56 16.18
CA TRP A 146 -10.50 -5.00 14.93
C TRP A 146 -9.97 -6.45 14.96
N SER A 147 -10.25 -7.21 16.02
CA SER A 147 -9.78 -8.60 16.17
C SER A 147 -10.21 -9.52 15.04
N GLY A 148 -11.43 -9.33 14.50
CA GLY A 148 -11.97 -10.11 13.41
C GLY A 148 -11.49 -9.71 12.01
N PHE A 149 -10.73 -8.65 11.85
CA PHE A 149 -10.21 -8.23 10.54
C PHE A 149 -8.89 -8.93 10.22
N ASN A 150 -8.83 -9.60 9.08
CA ASN A 150 -7.67 -10.37 8.63
C ASN A 150 -6.77 -9.55 7.70
N GLN A 151 -7.34 -8.61 6.96
CA GLN A 151 -6.61 -7.76 6.02
C GLN A 151 -7.22 -6.36 6.00
N ILE A 152 -6.39 -5.37 5.72
CA ILE A 152 -6.79 -4.01 5.41
C ILE A 152 -6.03 -3.51 4.18
N THR A 153 -6.67 -2.64 3.42
CA THR A 153 -6.06 -1.84 2.35
C THR A 153 -6.77 -0.50 2.29
N ASP A 154 -6.17 0.49 1.68
CA ASP A 154 -6.75 1.83 1.62
C ASP A 154 -6.78 2.38 0.20
N SER A 155 -7.69 3.32 -0.05
CA SER A 155 -7.71 4.19 -1.21
C SER A 155 -7.45 5.63 -0.77
N ASN A 156 -6.67 6.36 -1.57
CA ASN A 156 -6.33 7.75 -1.35
C ASN A 156 -6.48 8.54 -2.66
N TYR A 157 -7.71 8.78 -3.07
CA TYR A 157 -7.99 9.54 -4.27
C TYR A 157 -7.96 11.05 -3.98
N VAL A 158 -6.89 11.71 -4.38
CA VAL A 158 -6.62 13.14 -4.12
C VAL A 158 -6.80 14.03 -5.34
N TYR A 159 -7.24 13.48 -6.48
CA TYR A 159 -7.33 14.18 -7.74
C TYR A 159 -8.74 14.74 -7.99
N GLY A 160 -8.79 16.00 -8.45
CA GLY A 160 -10.05 16.67 -8.81
C GLY A 160 -10.90 17.07 -7.60
N ALA A 161 -12.20 17.34 -7.87
CA ALA A 161 -13.12 17.91 -6.88
C ALA A 161 -13.75 16.88 -5.92
N LYS A 162 -13.71 15.58 -6.26
CA LYS A 162 -14.33 14.50 -5.49
C LYS A 162 -13.29 13.62 -4.82
N GLN A 163 -12.50 14.21 -3.93
CA GLN A 163 -11.48 13.48 -3.17
C GLN A 163 -12.12 12.56 -2.13
N HIS A 164 -11.50 11.40 -1.88
CA HIS A 164 -11.88 10.51 -0.80
C HIS A 164 -10.69 9.72 -0.27
N TYR A 165 -10.79 9.35 0.99
CA TYR A 165 -9.87 8.45 1.67
C TYR A 165 -10.69 7.38 2.40
N PHE A 166 -10.55 6.12 1.99
CA PHE A 166 -11.23 5.00 2.60
C PHE A 166 -10.26 3.93 3.05
N LEU A 167 -10.54 3.33 4.20
CA LEU A 167 -9.93 2.09 4.65
C LEU A 167 -10.91 0.95 4.39
N TYR A 168 -10.48 -0.06 3.66
CA TYR A 168 -11.19 -1.30 3.45
C TYR A 168 -10.65 -2.37 4.40
N GLY A 169 -11.54 -3.14 5.02
CA GLY A 169 -11.20 -4.25 5.90
C GLY A 169 -11.95 -5.52 5.52
N LEU A 170 -11.22 -6.62 5.36
CA LEU A 170 -11.81 -7.96 5.20
C LEU A 170 -11.95 -8.60 6.58
N HIS A 171 -13.20 -8.87 6.96
CA HIS A 171 -13.53 -9.47 8.25
C HIS A 171 -13.74 -10.98 8.14
N ALA A 172 -13.40 -11.72 9.19
CA ALA A 172 -13.54 -13.19 9.26
C ALA A 172 -14.99 -13.69 9.10
N ASN A 173 -16.00 -12.82 9.32
CA ASN A 173 -17.40 -13.14 9.06
C ASN A 173 -17.75 -13.18 7.56
N GLY A 174 -16.80 -12.93 6.67
CA GLY A 174 -16.99 -12.92 5.23
C GLY A 174 -17.56 -11.63 4.68
N SER A 175 -17.46 -10.53 5.41
CA SER A 175 -17.87 -9.20 4.93
C SER A 175 -16.65 -8.32 4.63
N LEU A 176 -16.77 -7.54 3.55
CA LEU A 176 -15.90 -6.42 3.24
C LEU A 176 -16.49 -5.16 3.87
N TYR A 177 -15.73 -4.49 4.72
CA TYR A 177 -16.11 -3.22 5.36
C TYR A 177 -15.35 -2.07 4.74
N ARG A 178 -15.98 -0.89 4.73
CA ARG A 178 -15.37 0.38 4.36
C ARG A 178 -15.52 1.38 5.50
N TYR A 179 -14.44 2.09 5.79
CA TYR A 179 -14.37 3.12 6.83
C TYR A 179 -13.87 4.44 6.24
N THR A 180 -14.37 5.54 6.78
CA THR A 180 -13.68 6.83 6.73
C THR A 180 -12.74 6.91 7.92
N VAL A 181 -11.57 7.51 7.73
CA VAL A 181 -10.56 7.62 8.79
C VAL A 181 -10.13 9.07 8.93
N SER A 182 -10.13 9.55 10.17
CA SER A 182 -9.55 10.83 10.59
C SER A 182 -8.84 10.60 11.93
N THR A 183 -9.31 11.17 13.02
CA THR A 183 -8.85 10.86 14.38
C THR A 183 -9.36 9.52 14.90
N ALA A 184 -10.34 8.93 14.23
CA ALA A 184 -10.90 7.60 14.47
C ALA A 184 -11.40 6.99 13.17
N ALA A 185 -11.48 5.66 13.12
CA ALA A 185 -12.13 4.94 12.03
C ALA A 185 -13.65 4.91 12.26
N ARG A 186 -14.43 5.37 11.28
CA ARG A 186 -15.91 5.36 11.31
C ARG A 186 -16.44 4.49 10.17
N SER A 187 -17.31 3.54 10.48
CA SER A 187 -17.95 2.69 9.47
C SER A 187 -18.68 3.53 8.42
N TYR A 188 -18.45 3.24 7.17
CA TYR A 188 -19.09 3.91 6.02
C TYR A 188 -19.83 2.92 5.12
N GLY A 189 -19.87 1.66 5.48
CA GLY A 189 -20.62 0.61 4.79
C GLY A 189 -19.93 -0.74 4.86
N SER A 190 -20.71 -1.78 4.54
CA SER A 190 -20.21 -3.14 4.42
C SER A 190 -21.02 -3.91 3.38
N ALA A 191 -20.43 -4.99 2.86
CA ALA A 191 -21.08 -5.93 1.97
C ALA A 191 -20.66 -7.36 2.32
N PRO A 192 -21.60 -8.33 2.39
CA PRO A 192 -21.29 -9.75 2.60
C PRO A 192 -20.79 -10.42 1.31
N GLY A 193 -20.45 -11.71 1.38
CA GLY A 193 -20.10 -12.54 0.22
C GLY A 193 -18.59 -12.68 -0.04
N PHE A 194 -17.75 -12.26 0.89
CA PHE A 194 -16.28 -12.28 0.77
C PHE A 194 -15.60 -13.37 1.63
N SER A 195 -16.36 -14.35 2.13
CA SER A 195 -15.82 -15.43 2.98
C SER A 195 -14.73 -16.27 2.32
N SER A 196 -14.77 -16.42 0.99
CA SER A 196 -13.76 -17.16 0.21
C SER A 196 -12.49 -16.35 -0.05
N VAL A 197 -12.49 -15.04 0.15
CA VAL A 197 -11.34 -14.18 -0.14
C VAL A 197 -10.18 -14.51 0.79
N LYS A 198 -8.98 -14.64 0.22
CA LYS A 198 -7.72 -14.95 0.91
C LYS A 198 -6.85 -13.70 1.01
N ALA A 199 -6.70 -12.95 -0.08
CA ALA A 199 -5.89 -11.73 -0.13
C ALA A 199 -6.58 -10.64 -0.95
N MET A 200 -6.29 -9.37 -0.63
CA MET A 200 -6.81 -8.21 -1.36
C MET A 200 -5.79 -7.07 -1.45
N THR A 201 -5.84 -6.32 -2.54
CA THR A 201 -5.08 -5.09 -2.75
C THR A 201 -5.85 -4.11 -3.62
N LEU A 202 -5.63 -2.80 -3.47
CA LEU A 202 -6.22 -1.78 -4.33
C LEU A 202 -5.44 -1.69 -5.64
N ILE A 203 -6.16 -1.71 -6.79
CA ILE A 203 -5.57 -1.56 -8.14
C ILE A 203 -6.05 -0.33 -8.88
N ALA A 204 -7.19 0.24 -8.50
CA ALA A 204 -7.67 1.50 -9.06
C ALA A 204 -8.46 2.32 -8.05
N GLU A 205 -8.34 3.64 -8.17
CA GLU A 205 -9.09 4.62 -7.40
C GLU A 205 -9.53 5.75 -8.34
N THR A 206 -10.80 6.10 -8.30
CA THR A 206 -11.40 7.14 -9.17
C THR A 206 -12.38 8.00 -8.37
N ALA A 207 -12.85 9.10 -8.95
CA ALA A 207 -13.85 9.95 -8.32
C ALA A 207 -15.19 9.25 -7.98
N THR A 208 -15.43 8.05 -8.53
CA THR A 208 -16.75 7.37 -8.43
C THR A 208 -16.66 5.94 -7.89
N TYR A 209 -15.51 5.30 -7.95
CA TYR A 209 -15.30 3.94 -7.45
C TYR A 209 -13.83 3.67 -7.12
N ASP A 210 -13.63 2.72 -6.23
CA ASP A 210 -12.37 2.03 -5.98
C ASP A 210 -12.46 0.61 -6.54
N THR A 211 -11.35 0.04 -7.01
CA THR A 211 -11.30 -1.35 -7.47
C THR A 211 -10.24 -2.11 -6.69
N LEU A 212 -10.69 -3.15 -6.00
CA LEU A 212 -9.81 -4.11 -5.35
C LEU A 212 -9.55 -5.29 -6.29
N LEU A 213 -8.35 -5.84 -6.26
CA LEU A 213 -8.01 -7.14 -6.81
C LEU A 213 -7.96 -8.13 -5.64
N VAL A 214 -8.69 -9.23 -5.74
CA VAL A 214 -8.80 -10.21 -4.66
C VAL A 214 -8.52 -11.61 -5.14
N THR A 215 -7.81 -12.41 -4.34
CA THR A 215 -7.68 -13.86 -4.54
C THR A 215 -8.61 -14.60 -3.60
N THR A 216 -9.03 -15.80 -4.00
CA THR A 216 -9.81 -16.69 -3.15
C THR A 216 -8.98 -17.89 -2.71
N ARG A 217 -9.42 -18.58 -1.63
CA ARG A 217 -8.81 -19.83 -1.16
C ARG A 217 -8.88 -20.93 -2.24
N GLY A 218 -9.88 -20.89 -3.12
CA GLY A 218 -9.98 -21.79 -4.28
C GLY A 218 -9.08 -21.41 -5.46
N GLY A 219 -8.30 -20.33 -5.35
CA GLY A 219 -7.32 -19.91 -6.34
C GLY A 219 -7.85 -18.98 -7.44
N ALA A 220 -9.09 -18.59 -7.41
CA ALA A 220 -9.63 -17.63 -8.36
C ALA A 220 -9.19 -16.19 -8.03
N LEU A 221 -9.06 -15.37 -9.09
CA LEU A 221 -8.75 -13.95 -9.02
C LEU A 221 -9.95 -13.16 -9.52
N TYR A 222 -10.39 -12.17 -8.74
CA TYR A 222 -11.51 -11.28 -9.09
C TYR A 222 -11.12 -9.81 -8.94
N THR A 223 -11.81 -8.95 -9.68
CA THR A 223 -11.93 -7.53 -9.32
C THR A 223 -13.21 -7.32 -8.52
N VAL A 224 -13.13 -6.41 -7.54
CA VAL A 224 -14.25 -5.94 -6.73
C VAL A 224 -14.30 -4.42 -6.86
N ARG A 225 -15.21 -3.93 -7.70
CA ARG A 225 -15.43 -2.49 -7.89
C ARG A 225 -16.44 -2.01 -6.84
N VAL A 226 -16.00 -1.08 -6.00
CA VAL A 226 -16.78 -0.53 -4.89
C VAL A 226 -17.12 0.94 -5.19
N PRO A 227 -18.42 1.30 -5.40
CA PRO A 227 -18.81 2.69 -5.55
C PRO A 227 -18.44 3.52 -4.32
N VAL A 228 -17.94 4.75 -4.52
CA VAL A 228 -17.57 5.66 -3.41
C VAL A 228 -18.78 6.16 -2.63
N THR A 229 -19.95 6.17 -3.27
CA THR A 229 -21.22 6.55 -2.64
C THR A 229 -21.81 5.41 -1.79
N ALA A 230 -22.66 5.78 -0.82
CA ALA A 230 -23.51 4.83 -0.09
C ALA A 230 -24.80 4.54 -0.89
N PRO A 231 -25.40 3.35 -0.72
CA PRO A 231 -24.89 2.19 0.01
C PRO A 231 -23.75 1.48 -0.73
N MET A 232 -22.86 0.81 0.02
CA MET A 232 -21.77 0.03 -0.55
C MET A 232 -22.32 -1.19 -1.30
N LYS A 233 -22.28 -1.15 -2.64
CA LYS A 233 -22.74 -2.23 -3.53
C LYS A 233 -21.61 -2.67 -4.44
N PRO A 234 -20.72 -3.58 -4.01
CA PRO A 234 -19.60 -4.05 -4.81
C PRO A 234 -20.06 -4.80 -6.06
N ILE A 235 -19.37 -4.57 -7.18
CA ILE A 235 -19.51 -5.34 -8.41
C ILE A 235 -18.30 -6.27 -8.51
N VAL A 236 -18.55 -7.57 -8.52
CA VAL A 236 -17.51 -8.62 -8.53
C VAL A 236 -17.41 -9.18 -9.94
N THR A 237 -16.19 -9.18 -10.51
CA THR A 237 -15.94 -9.70 -11.86
C THR A 237 -14.78 -10.70 -11.82
N LEU A 238 -14.99 -11.89 -12.38
CA LEU A 238 -13.95 -12.93 -12.48
C LEU A 238 -12.85 -12.47 -13.45
N VAL A 239 -11.59 -12.60 -13.03
CA VAL A 239 -10.39 -12.35 -13.87
C VAL A 239 -9.71 -13.66 -14.26
N ARG A 240 -9.53 -14.59 -13.32
CA ARG A 240 -8.99 -15.94 -13.54
C ARG A 240 -9.73 -16.92 -12.65
N ALA A 241 -10.02 -18.10 -13.17
CA ALA A 241 -10.69 -19.14 -12.42
C ALA A 241 -9.77 -19.87 -11.42
N SER A 242 -8.44 -19.81 -11.63
CA SER A 242 -7.46 -20.52 -10.79
C SER A 242 -6.07 -19.90 -10.92
N GLY A 243 -5.11 -20.43 -10.15
CA GLY A 243 -3.69 -20.08 -10.23
C GLY A 243 -3.21 -19.06 -9.18
N PHE A 244 -4.10 -18.57 -8.31
CA PHE A 244 -3.77 -17.55 -7.29
C PHE A 244 -4.01 -18.03 -5.84
N GLY A 245 -4.23 -19.31 -5.62
CA GLY A 245 -4.61 -19.86 -4.30
C GLY A 245 -3.47 -19.89 -3.27
N SER A 246 -2.21 -19.91 -3.71
CA SER A 246 -1.07 -19.92 -2.79
C SER A 246 -0.77 -18.56 -2.17
N TYR A 247 -1.23 -17.45 -2.76
CA TYR A 247 -0.84 -16.12 -2.31
C TYR A 247 -1.69 -15.61 -1.14
N GLU A 248 -1.04 -15.29 -0.01
CA GLU A 248 -1.62 -14.71 1.21
C GLU A 248 -1.54 -13.18 1.24
N SER A 249 -0.62 -12.59 0.47
CA SER A 249 -0.48 -11.14 0.38
C SER A 249 -0.38 -10.69 -1.06
N LEU A 250 -1.03 -9.57 -1.37
CA LEU A 250 -0.97 -8.89 -2.66
C LEU A 250 -0.55 -7.45 -2.44
N VAL A 251 0.39 -6.98 -3.24
CA VAL A 251 0.81 -5.56 -3.28
C VAL A 251 0.78 -5.09 -4.72
N ALA A 252 0.10 -3.98 -4.98
CA ALA A 252 -0.13 -3.47 -6.32
C ALA A 252 0.37 -2.05 -6.50
N GLN A 253 1.10 -1.81 -7.58
CA GLN A 253 1.59 -0.50 -8.00
C GLN A 253 1.15 -0.23 -9.45
N ARG A 254 0.90 1.04 -9.78
CA ARG A 254 0.66 1.44 -11.17
C ARG A 254 1.85 1.10 -12.06
N CYS A 255 1.56 0.58 -13.25
CA CYS A 255 2.55 0.30 -14.29
C CYS A 255 2.04 0.82 -15.64
N GLY A 256 2.61 1.91 -16.13
CA GLY A 256 2.13 2.55 -17.36
C GLY A 256 0.78 3.27 -17.20
N ALA A 257 0.03 3.38 -18.30
CA ALA A 257 -1.19 4.17 -18.36
C ALA A 257 -2.40 3.49 -17.70
N THR A 258 -2.54 2.17 -17.84
CA THR A 258 -3.74 1.42 -17.43
C THR A 258 -3.46 0.09 -16.78
N SER A 259 -2.17 -0.25 -16.52
CA SER A 259 -1.76 -1.56 -16.01
C SER A 259 -1.28 -1.47 -14.57
N THR A 260 -1.24 -2.62 -13.92
CA THR A 260 -0.77 -2.83 -12.55
C THR A 260 0.44 -3.76 -12.56
N LEU A 261 1.49 -3.42 -11.82
CA LEU A 261 2.49 -4.38 -11.37
C LEU A 261 2.00 -4.95 -10.05
N LEU A 262 1.83 -6.27 -10.02
CA LEU A 262 1.35 -7.02 -8.86
C LEU A 262 2.49 -7.88 -8.31
N ALA A 263 2.85 -7.65 -7.05
CA ALA A 263 3.67 -8.55 -6.26
C ALA A 263 2.74 -9.42 -5.39
N ALA A 264 2.82 -10.73 -5.55
CA ALA A 264 2.01 -11.71 -4.85
C ALA A 264 2.94 -12.61 -4.01
N PHE A 265 2.65 -12.75 -2.71
CA PHE A 265 3.52 -13.46 -1.77
C PHE A 265 2.85 -14.71 -1.25
N ASP A 266 3.57 -15.81 -1.35
CA ASP A 266 3.26 -17.11 -0.78
C ASP A 266 4.06 -17.23 0.53
N HIS A 267 3.36 -17.26 1.65
CA HIS A 267 3.96 -17.30 2.98
C HIS A 267 4.46 -18.70 3.39
N ASP A 268 3.96 -19.73 2.72
CA ASP A 268 4.35 -21.13 3.02
C ASP A 268 5.72 -21.43 2.40
N THR A 269 5.95 -20.93 1.18
CA THR A 269 7.22 -21.11 0.46
C THR A 269 8.20 -19.95 0.65
N ASN A 270 7.76 -18.83 1.23
CA ASN A 270 8.50 -17.56 1.29
C ASN A 270 8.91 -17.04 -0.12
N LEU A 271 8.09 -17.28 -1.13
CA LEU A 271 8.31 -16.77 -2.47
C LEU A 271 7.41 -15.58 -2.77
N GLY A 272 7.99 -14.58 -3.42
CA GLY A 272 7.26 -13.51 -4.10
C GLY A 272 7.22 -13.78 -5.61
N THR A 273 6.09 -13.53 -6.25
CA THR A 273 5.93 -13.62 -7.71
C THR A 273 5.46 -12.30 -8.27
N ILE A 274 6.06 -11.86 -9.37
CA ILE A 274 5.73 -10.60 -10.03
C ILE A 274 4.89 -10.87 -11.29
N PHE A 275 3.78 -10.13 -11.37
CA PHE A 275 2.88 -10.14 -12.53
C PHE A 275 2.68 -8.72 -13.08
N ALA A 276 2.71 -8.57 -14.40
CA ALA A 276 2.05 -7.44 -15.04
C ALA A 276 0.60 -7.82 -15.31
N VAL A 277 -0.31 -7.03 -14.77
CA VAL A 277 -1.75 -7.16 -14.96
C VAL A 277 -2.20 -5.99 -15.82
N GLY A 278 -2.71 -6.24 -17.00
CA GLY A 278 -3.34 -5.24 -17.85
C GLY A 278 -4.56 -4.64 -17.17
N ARG A 279 -5.24 -3.68 -17.79
CA ARG A 279 -6.48 -3.17 -17.25
C ARG A 279 -7.43 -4.33 -16.95
N ALA A 280 -7.86 -4.42 -15.69
CA ALA A 280 -8.63 -5.57 -15.22
C ALA A 280 -10.11 -5.43 -15.60
N THR A 281 -10.46 -5.96 -16.79
CA THR A 281 -11.79 -5.87 -17.40
C THR A 281 -12.54 -7.21 -17.41
N GLY A 282 -12.06 -8.20 -16.67
CA GLY A 282 -12.67 -9.53 -16.60
C GLY A 282 -11.78 -10.65 -17.16
N PRO A 283 -12.35 -11.75 -17.68
CA PRO A 283 -11.58 -12.95 -18.07
C PRO A 283 -10.54 -12.72 -19.17
N THR A 284 -10.71 -11.69 -19.99
CA THR A 284 -9.80 -11.30 -21.06
C THR A 284 -8.61 -10.45 -20.58
N THR A 285 -8.55 -10.11 -19.28
CA THR A 285 -7.43 -9.34 -18.71
C THR A 285 -6.10 -10.02 -19.01
N ALA A 286 -5.17 -9.30 -19.63
CA ALA A 286 -3.82 -9.81 -19.86
C ALA A 286 -3.07 -9.90 -18.52
N ILE A 287 -2.52 -11.09 -18.21
CA ILE A 287 -1.65 -11.30 -17.05
C ILE A 287 -0.38 -12.00 -17.53
N LYS A 288 0.76 -11.36 -17.27
CA LYS A 288 2.09 -11.89 -17.63
C LYS A 288 2.93 -12.05 -16.36
N SER A 289 3.42 -13.26 -16.11
CA SER A 289 4.39 -13.50 -15.03
C SER A 289 5.80 -13.09 -15.49
N TYR A 290 6.52 -12.44 -14.59
CA TYR A 290 7.95 -12.13 -14.71
C TYR A 290 8.82 -13.13 -13.95
N GLY A 291 8.21 -14.05 -13.20
CA GLY A 291 8.88 -15.05 -12.39
C GLY A 291 8.80 -14.76 -10.90
N SER A 292 9.44 -15.62 -10.13
CA SER A 292 9.44 -15.58 -8.67
C SER A 292 10.82 -15.23 -8.13
N PHE A 293 10.87 -14.76 -6.90
CA PHE A 293 12.07 -14.47 -6.14
C PHE A 293 11.91 -14.91 -4.69
N GLN A 294 13.02 -15.13 -4.01
CA GLN A 294 12.99 -15.47 -2.58
C GLN A 294 12.68 -14.21 -1.76
N ALA A 295 11.55 -14.21 -1.05
CA ALA A 295 11.23 -13.22 -0.05
C ALA A 295 11.98 -13.54 1.24
N SER A 296 12.75 -12.58 1.76
CA SER A 296 13.61 -12.79 2.91
C SER A 296 12.90 -12.56 4.25
N PHE A 297 13.56 -12.86 5.36
CA PHE A 297 13.23 -12.66 6.78
C PHE A 297 11.84 -13.11 7.26
N GLY A 298 11.15 -14.01 6.53
CA GLY A 298 9.90 -14.67 6.97
C GLY A 298 8.77 -13.68 7.24
N ALA A 299 8.64 -12.63 6.43
CA ALA A 299 7.57 -11.66 6.54
C ALA A 299 6.20 -12.28 6.29
N LYS A 300 5.21 -11.89 7.08
CA LYS A 300 3.82 -12.35 6.99
C LYS A 300 2.84 -11.24 6.65
N VAL A 301 3.29 -9.99 6.68
CA VAL A 301 2.50 -8.81 6.29
C VAL A 301 3.28 -8.05 5.23
N HIS A 302 2.65 -7.82 4.08
CA HIS A 302 3.23 -7.06 2.97
C HIS A 302 2.29 -5.92 2.60
N PHE A 303 2.85 -4.77 2.26
CA PHE A 303 2.09 -3.56 1.93
C PHE A 303 2.86 -2.68 0.95
N LEU A 304 2.15 -1.80 0.25
CA LEU A 304 2.77 -0.87 -0.67
C LEU A 304 3.48 0.26 0.08
N LEU A 305 4.70 0.58 -0.34
CA LEU A 305 5.40 1.83 -0.02
C LEU A 305 5.32 2.76 -1.24
N THR A 306 4.79 3.98 -1.07
CA THR A 306 4.65 4.94 -2.17
C THR A 306 4.73 6.37 -1.66
N GLY A 307 4.96 7.35 -2.54
CA GLY A 307 4.86 8.76 -2.16
C GLY A 307 3.42 9.16 -1.84
N ALA A 308 3.25 10.13 -0.95
CA ALA A 308 1.92 10.64 -0.54
C ALA A 308 1.10 11.16 -1.74
N TYR A 309 1.78 11.68 -2.76
CA TYR A 309 1.22 12.09 -4.04
C TYR A 309 1.71 11.20 -5.18
N GLY A 310 1.90 9.91 -4.90
CA GLY A 310 2.35 8.92 -5.88
C GLY A 310 1.35 8.77 -7.03
N PRO A 311 1.74 8.08 -8.11
CA PRO A 311 0.87 7.95 -9.27
C PRO A 311 -0.41 7.20 -8.89
N GLN A 312 -1.56 7.81 -9.23
CA GLN A 312 -2.89 7.21 -9.04
C GLN A 312 -2.94 5.80 -9.64
N ARG A 313 -3.54 4.85 -8.92
CA ARG A 313 -3.77 3.49 -9.42
C ARG A 313 -4.89 3.50 -10.45
N VAL A 314 -4.68 2.84 -11.59
CA VAL A 314 -5.57 2.92 -12.77
C VAL A 314 -5.85 1.54 -13.40
N GLY A 315 -5.56 0.47 -12.68
CA GLY A 315 -5.59 -0.92 -13.19
C GLY A 315 -7.00 -1.56 -13.28
N GLY A 316 -8.07 -0.84 -12.92
CA GLY A 316 -9.43 -1.37 -12.86
C GLY A 316 -10.40 -0.74 -13.85
#